data_27136e09a7e75c88d72299979dee8ee6
#
_entry.id   27136e09a7e75c88d72299979dee8ee6
#
_cell.length_a   1.000
_cell.length_b   1.000
_cell.length_c   1.000
_cell.angle_alpha   90.00
_cell.angle_beta   90.00
_cell.angle_gamma   90.00
#
_symmetry.space_group_name_H-M   'P 1'
#
loop_
_entity.id
_entity.type
_entity.pdbx_description
1 polymer ?
#
loop_
_entity_poly.entity_id
_entity_poly.type
_entity_poly.pdbx_seq_one_letter_code
_entity_poly.pdbx_strand_id
1 'polypeptide(L)' 'MLLGSVNTLLRDEYDSLDSLCDDYHISREELVERLRAAGFEYIPSINQFR' A
#
# COMPACT_ATOMS: atom_id res chain seq x y z
N MET A 1 -1.95 -10.05 1.88
CA MET A 1 -1.99 -9.25 0.65
C MET A 1 -0.59 -9.17 0.05
N LEU A 2 -0.45 -9.49 -1.22
CA LEU A 2 0.85 -9.49 -1.90
C LEU A 2 1.17 -8.09 -2.45
N LEU A 3 2.45 -7.77 -2.55
CA LEU A 3 2.92 -6.47 -3.06
C LEU A 3 2.30 -6.13 -4.42
N GLY A 4 2.26 -7.09 -5.33
CA GLY A 4 1.70 -6.86 -6.67
C GLY A 4 0.24 -6.46 -6.63
N SER A 5 -0.54 -7.09 -5.75
CA SER A 5 -1.95 -6.74 -5.58
C SER A 5 -2.12 -5.35 -4.99
N VAL A 6 -1.30 -5.01 -3.99
CA VAL A 6 -1.35 -3.68 -3.37
C VAL A 6 -1.02 -2.60 -4.40
N ASN A 7 0.07 -2.75 -5.14
CA ASN A 7 0.47 -1.77 -6.14
C ASN A 7 -0.55 -1.63 -7.27
N THR A 8 -1.16 -2.73 -7.69
CA THR A 8 -2.20 -2.70 -8.71
C THR A 8 -3.42 -1.91 -8.21
N LEU A 9 -3.83 -2.13 -6.98
CA LEU A 9 -4.94 -1.40 -6.38
C LEU A 9 -4.63 0.08 -6.26
N LEU A 10 -3.41 0.43 -5.85
CA LEU A 10 -3.00 1.83 -5.74
C LEU A 10 -2.92 2.52 -7.09
N ARG A 11 -2.61 1.78 -8.14
CA ARG A 11 -2.56 2.33 -9.50
C ARG A 11 -3.95 2.51 -10.09
N ASP A 12 -4.82 1.52 -9.94
CA ASP A 12 -6.08 1.45 -10.68
C ASP A 12 -7.32 1.83 -9.86
N GLU A 13 -7.31 1.59 -8.55
CA GLU A 13 -8.52 1.68 -7.74
C GLU A 13 -8.48 2.79 -6.68
N TYR A 14 -7.31 3.12 -6.15
CA TYR A 14 -7.16 4.05 -5.04
C TYR A 14 -6.14 5.12 -5.32
N ASP A 15 -6.47 6.36 -4.94
CA ASP A 15 -5.58 7.51 -5.13
C ASP A 15 -4.48 7.59 -4.08
N SER A 16 -4.64 6.90 -2.97
CA SER A 16 -3.68 6.95 -1.88
C SER A 16 -3.72 5.68 -1.06
N LEU A 17 -2.65 5.47 -0.29
CA LEU A 17 -2.57 4.33 0.62
C LEU A 17 -3.63 4.42 1.71
N ASP A 18 -3.91 5.64 2.19
CA ASP A 18 -4.94 5.85 3.21
C ASP A 18 -6.32 5.41 2.73
N SER A 19 -6.66 5.73 1.49
CA SER A 19 -7.94 5.31 0.90
C SER A 19 -8.06 3.80 0.82
N LEU A 20 -7.00 3.13 0.39
CA LEU A 20 -6.97 1.68 0.30
C LEU A 20 -7.16 1.04 1.69
N CYS A 21 -6.40 1.51 2.66
CA CYS A 21 -6.45 0.96 4.00
C CYS A 21 -7.80 1.19 4.66
N ASP A 22 -8.39 2.35 4.44
CA ASP A 22 -9.70 2.67 4.98
C ASP A 22 -10.78 1.75 4.42
N ASP A 23 -10.77 1.52 3.12
CA ASP A 23 -11.75 0.68 2.45
C ASP A 23 -11.64 -0.79 2.86
N TYR A 24 -10.43 -1.26 3.07
CA TYR A 24 -10.17 -2.64 3.46
C TYR A 24 -10.15 -2.86 4.97
N HIS A 25 -10.33 -1.80 5.75
CA HIS A 25 -10.26 -1.85 7.22
C HIS A 25 -8.92 -2.39 7.71
N ILE A 26 -7.84 -1.95 7.09
CA ILE A 26 -6.48 -2.34 7.44
C ILE A 26 -5.76 -1.14 8.04
N SER A 27 -4.96 -1.37 9.09
CA SER A 27 -4.11 -0.33 9.64
C SER A 27 -3.02 0.02 8.61
N ARG A 28 -2.90 1.30 8.27
CA ARG A 28 -1.86 1.78 7.38
C ARG A 28 -0.47 1.43 7.92
N GLU A 29 -0.28 1.66 9.21
CA GLU A 29 0.99 1.36 9.86
C GLU A 29 1.33 -0.12 9.77
N GLU A 30 0.37 -0.98 10.00
CA GLU A 30 0.57 -2.42 9.92
C GLU A 30 0.95 -2.84 8.51
N LEU A 31 0.26 -2.34 7.50
CA LEU A 31 0.56 -2.67 6.11
C LEU A 31 1.95 -2.19 5.71
N VAL A 32 2.29 -0.96 6.08
CA VAL A 32 3.62 -0.40 5.78
C VAL A 32 4.71 -1.23 6.45
N GLU A 33 4.52 -1.60 7.71
CA GLU A 33 5.50 -2.40 8.44
C GLU A 33 5.69 -3.79 7.81
N ARG A 34 4.61 -4.43 7.38
CA ARG A 34 4.69 -5.74 6.74
C ARG A 34 5.47 -5.69 5.44
N LEU A 35 5.21 -4.69 4.61
CA LEU A 35 5.91 -4.54 3.34
C LEU A 35 7.34 -4.10 3.55
N ARG A 36 7.59 -3.28 4.57
CA ARG A 36 8.93 -2.87 4.94
C ARG A 36 9.78 -4.06 5.37
N ALA A 37 9.20 -4.97 6.14
CA ALA A 37 9.89 -6.19 6.54
C ALA A 37 10.29 -7.05 5.35
N ALA A 38 9.55 -6.96 4.24
CA ALA A 38 9.86 -7.65 3.00
C ALA A 38 10.80 -6.86 2.09
N GLY A 39 11.23 -5.67 2.52
CA GLY A 39 12.17 -4.84 1.77
C GLY A 39 11.53 -3.78 0.88
N PHE A 40 10.26 -3.45 1.10
CA PHE A 40 9.55 -2.46 0.29
C PHE A 40 9.12 -1.27 1.11
N GLU A 41 9.12 -0.10 0.49
CA GLU A 41 8.78 1.14 1.14
C GLU A 41 7.78 1.92 0.29
N TYR A 42 6.78 2.53 0.94
CA TYR A 42 5.78 3.32 0.24
C TYR A 42 6.36 4.66 -0.20
N ILE A 43 6.19 4.97 -1.48
CA ILE A 43 6.66 6.24 -2.06
C ILE A 43 5.42 7.06 -2.43
N PRO A 44 5.06 8.07 -1.62
CA PRO A 44 3.84 8.85 -1.84
C PRO A 44 3.79 9.56 -3.19
N SER A 45 4.94 10.00 -3.69
CA SER A 45 4.99 10.75 -4.96
C SER A 45 4.51 9.93 -6.16
N ILE A 46 4.64 8.61 -6.09
CA ILE A 46 4.18 7.72 -7.17
C ILE A 46 3.04 6.80 -6.73
N ASN A 47 2.63 6.91 -5.46
CA ASN A 47 1.56 6.08 -4.89
C ASN A 47 1.81 4.58 -5.09
N GLN A 48 3.01 4.14 -4.81
CA GLN A 48 3.44 2.76 -5.01
C GLN A 48 4.45 2.35 -3.93
N PHE A 49 4.55 1.05 -3.71
CA PHE A 49 5.62 0.49 -2.89
C PHE A 49 6.79 0.07 -3.78
N ARG A 50 8.00 0.33 -3.31
CA ARG A 50 9.21 -0.07 -4.05
C ARG A 50 10.36 -0.47 -3.14
#